data_9791ddf8aa630ac682767cbca7ad07cd
#
_entry.id   9791ddf8aa630ac682767cbca7ad07cd
#
_cell.length_a   1.000
_cell.length_b   1.000
_cell.length_c   1.000
_cell.angle_alpha   90.00
_cell.angle_beta   90.00
_cell.angle_gamma   90.00
#
_symmetry.space_group_name_H-M   'P 1'
#
loop_
_entity.id
_entity.type
_entity.pdbx_description
1 polymer ?
#
loop_
_entity_poly.entity_id
_entity_poly.type
_entity_poly.pdbx_seq_one_letter_code
_entity_poly.pdbx_strand_id
1 'polypeptide(L)'
;MMSDLHIGETINRSLVHKYVAMANEQKADMAVLVGDIMDYESRIAVNQKVEEELRQIHAPLGTYIVLGNHEYRANINAKHKWLLQTGGTLLIDSVAMPDSTFYLVGRDDLVNKKRKPLHSLTKDLDPDLPVIVLDHQPLAFNEMVMNKADLGLHGHTHNGQFWPYPLIMKLIFECPYGYYKKGDTQFYVSSGIGCAGPPYRVGTVSELVVLHITFR
;
A
#
# COMPACT_ATOMS: atom_id res chain seq x y z
N MET A 1 -4.24 -3.75 6.37
CA MET A 1 -3.59 -2.86 5.39
C MET A 1 -2.83 -1.77 6.12
N MET A 2 -1.60 -1.55 5.72
CA MET A 2 -0.79 -0.39 6.08
C MET A 2 -0.28 0.26 4.80
N SER A 3 -0.12 1.58 4.77
CA SER A 3 0.53 2.32 3.70
C SER A 3 1.35 3.47 4.30
N ASP A 4 2.24 4.02 3.51
CA ASP A 4 2.93 5.26 3.85
C ASP A 4 3.64 5.18 5.22
N LEU A 5 4.44 4.12 5.41
CA LEU A 5 5.21 3.96 6.63
C LEU A 5 6.30 5.03 6.75
N HIS A 6 6.92 5.40 5.61
CA HIS A 6 8.02 6.38 5.56
C HIS A 6 9.15 6.08 6.54
N ILE A 7 9.60 4.82 6.56
CA ILE A 7 10.74 4.41 7.39
C ILE A 7 11.95 5.26 7.02
N GLY A 8 12.50 5.95 8.03
CA GLY A 8 13.58 6.91 7.86
C GLY A 8 14.04 7.47 9.20
N GLU A 9 14.42 8.74 9.22
CA GLU A 9 14.91 9.39 10.43
C GLU A 9 13.84 9.50 11.53
N THR A 10 12.59 9.75 11.15
CA THR A 10 11.48 9.97 12.07
C THR A 10 10.73 8.70 12.42
N ILE A 11 10.53 7.81 11.45
CA ILE A 11 9.89 6.51 11.64
C ILE A 11 10.99 5.45 11.78
N ASN A 12 11.36 5.20 13.00
CA ASN A 12 12.45 4.29 13.36
C ASN A 12 11.96 2.86 13.69
N ARG A 13 12.89 1.95 13.94
CA ARG A 13 12.62 0.55 14.30
C ARG A 13 11.60 0.40 15.44
N SER A 14 11.72 1.20 16.52
CA SER A 14 10.82 1.11 17.66
C SER A 14 9.37 1.47 17.31
N LEU A 15 9.18 2.42 16.40
CA LEU A 15 7.85 2.79 15.95
C LEU A 15 7.28 1.73 15.01
N VAL A 16 8.09 1.18 14.09
CA VAL A 16 7.68 0.07 13.23
C VAL A 16 7.32 -1.17 14.04
N HIS A 17 8.08 -1.47 15.13
CA HIS A 17 7.71 -2.53 16.08
C HIS A 17 6.29 -2.35 16.63
N LYS A 18 5.90 -1.12 17.00
CA LYS A 18 4.53 -0.83 17.47
C LYS A 18 3.50 -1.04 16.36
N TYR A 19 3.79 -0.62 15.13
CA TYR A 19 2.88 -0.84 14.00
C TYR A 19 2.67 -2.32 13.71
N VAL A 20 3.72 -3.11 13.77
CA VAL A 20 3.65 -4.58 13.58
C VAL A 20 2.87 -5.23 14.72
N ALA A 21 3.10 -4.82 15.96
CA ALA A 21 2.32 -5.32 17.11
C ALA A 21 0.82 -5.03 16.94
N MET A 22 0.46 -3.77 16.58
CA MET A 22 -0.93 -3.39 16.31
C MET A 22 -1.54 -4.20 15.16
N ALA A 23 -0.77 -4.47 14.09
CA ALA A 23 -1.23 -5.28 12.97
C ALA A 23 -1.50 -6.73 13.39
N ASN A 24 -0.60 -7.32 14.18
CA ASN A 24 -0.73 -8.71 14.66
C ASN A 24 -1.89 -8.88 15.63
N GLU A 25 -2.20 -7.86 16.43
CA GLU A 25 -3.38 -7.87 17.32
C GLU A 25 -4.70 -8.02 16.54
N GLN A 26 -4.74 -7.59 15.28
CA GLN A 26 -5.94 -7.71 14.44
C GLN A 26 -6.19 -9.14 13.95
N LYS A 27 -5.20 -10.03 14.03
CA LYS A 27 -5.28 -11.45 13.58
C LYS A 27 -5.84 -11.57 12.16
N ALA A 28 -5.41 -10.68 11.27
CA ALA A 28 -5.86 -10.66 9.88
C ALA A 28 -5.33 -11.87 9.09
N ASP A 29 -6.13 -12.38 8.17
CA ASP A 29 -5.74 -13.49 7.31
C ASP A 29 -4.63 -13.09 6.33
N MET A 30 -4.64 -11.85 5.85
CA MET A 30 -3.67 -11.31 4.91
C MET A 30 -3.22 -9.90 5.35
N ALA A 31 -1.94 -9.60 5.19
CA ALA A 31 -1.39 -8.27 5.37
C ALA A 31 -0.99 -7.66 4.02
N VAL A 32 -1.28 -6.38 3.81
CA VAL A 32 -0.83 -5.65 2.62
C VAL A 32 -0.15 -4.35 3.01
N LEU A 33 1.02 -4.08 2.42
CA LEU A 33 1.78 -2.84 2.54
C LEU A 33 1.68 -2.10 1.21
N VAL A 34 0.92 -0.99 1.19
CA VAL A 34 0.51 -0.33 -0.06
C VAL A 34 1.37 0.91 -0.33
N GLY A 35 2.67 0.67 -0.54
CA GLY A 35 3.65 1.66 -0.99
C GLY A 35 4.13 2.65 0.07
N ASP A 36 5.15 3.41 -0.30
CA ASP A 36 5.86 4.38 0.53
C ASP A 36 6.30 3.78 1.88
N ILE A 37 6.91 2.58 1.80
CA ILE A 37 7.40 1.86 2.96
C ILE A 37 8.65 2.56 3.52
N MET A 38 9.52 3.01 2.62
CA MET A 38 10.79 3.63 2.95
C MET A 38 10.85 5.06 2.38
N ASP A 39 11.29 6.01 3.19
CA ASP A 39 11.38 7.41 2.75
C ASP A 39 12.55 7.61 1.75
N TYR A 40 13.64 8.21 2.10
CA TYR A 40 14.70 8.61 1.15
C TYR A 40 15.74 7.52 0.92
N GLU A 41 16.49 7.16 1.94
CA GLU A 41 17.60 6.22 1.83
C GLU A 41 17.40 4.94 2.63
N SER A 42 17.69 3.80 2.01
CA SER A 42 17.64 2.49 2.67
C SER A 42 18.62 2.36 3.84
N ARG A 43 19.68 3.17 3.88
CA ARG A 43 20.74 3.08 4.90
C ARG A 43 20.21 3.15 6.33
N ILE A 44 19.21 3.99 6.59
CA ILE A 44 18.65 4.15 7.95
C ILE A 44 17.91 2.88 8.35
N ALA A 45 17.05 2.37 7.49
CA ALA A 45 16.30 1.14 7.72
C ALA A 45 17.25 -0.06 7.92
N VAL A 46 18.27 -0.18 7.07
CA VAL A 46 19.30 -1.23 7.15
C VAL A 46 20.09 -1.14 8.46
N ASN A 47 20.59 0.04 8.83
CA ASN A 47 21.37 0.23 10.07
C ASN A 47 20.56 -0.10 11.32
N GLN A 48 19.26 0.14 11.29
CA GLN A 48 18.36 -0.17 12.38
C GLN A 48 17.75 -1.57 12.31
N LYS A 49 18.03 -2.32 11.23
CA LYS A 49 17.47 -3.67 10.98
C LYS A 49 15.93 -3.68 11.03
N VAL A 50 15.30 -2.71 10.39
CA VAL A 50 13.84 -2.56 10.44
C VAL A 50 13.12 -3.70 9.71
N GLU A 51 13.77 -4.34 8.74
CA GLU A 51 13.27 -5.54 8.05
C GLU A 51 12.99 -6.70 9.02
N GLU A 52 13.71 -6.79 10.14
CA GLU A 52 13.48 -7.81 11.18
C GLU A 52 12.12 -7.60 11.86
N GLU A 53 11.67 -6.34 12.02
CA GLU A 53 10.36 -6.04 12.59
C GLU A 53 9.24 -6.35 11.58
N LEU A 54 9.37 -5.91 10.33
CA LEU A 54 8.38 -6.20 9.30
C LEU A 54 8.20 -7.70 9.06
N ARG A 55 9.27 -8.50 9.22
CA ARG A 55 9.22 -9.96 9.12
C ARG A 55 8.36 -10.61 10.20
N GLN A 56 8.09 -9.91 11.29
CA GLN A 56 7.23 -10.39 12.38
C GLN A 56 5.73 -10.18 12.10
N ILE A 57 5.35 -9.61 10.97
CA ILE A 57 3.93 -9.56 10.58
C ILE A 57 3.44 -10.99 10.38
N HIS A 58 2.40 -11.34 11.11
CA HIS A 58 1.79 -12.68 11.07
C HIS A 58 0.44 -12.61 10.36
N ALA A 59 0.37 -13.22 9.18
CA ALA A 59 -0.84 -13.32 8.37
C ALA A 59 -0.81 -14.66 7.61
N PRO A 60 -1.76 -15.59 7.85
CA PRO A 60 -1.74 -16.95 7.26
C PRO A 60 -1.69 -16.97 5.73
N LEU A 61 -2.34 -16.05 5.05
CA LEU A 61 -2.30 -15.92 3.59
C LEU A 61 -1.11 -15.09 3.09
N GLY A 62 -0.22 -14.67 4.00
CA GLY A 62 0.99 -13.95 3.67
C GLY A 62 0.89 -12.43 3.77
N THR A 63 2.05 -11.79 3.60
CA THR A 63 2.22 -10.34 3.53
C THR A 63 2.60 -9.96 2.11
N TYR A 64 1.89 -9.02 1.51
CA TYR A 64 2.11 -8.53 0.15
C TYR A 64 2.48 -7.06 0.16
N ILE A 65 3.42 -6.68 -0.71
CA ILE A 65 4.00 -5.34 -0.74
C ILE A 65 3.93 -4.82 -2.16
N VAL A 66 3.48 -3.58 -2.34
CA VAL A 66 3.66 -2.83 -3.59
C VAL A 66 4.53 -1.61 -3.35
N LEU A 67 5.09 -1.04 -4.41
CA LEU A 67 5.91 0.14 -4.35
C LEU A 67 5.04 1.40 -4.34
N GLY A 68 5.54 2.45 -3.67
CA GLY A 68 5.05 3.81 -3.82
C GLY A 68 6.09 4.70 -4.52
N ASN A 69 5.78 5.99 -4.65
CA ASN A 69 6.66 6.93 -5.32
C ASN A 69 7.96 7.20 -4.52
N HIS A 70 7.95 7.03 -3.20
CA HIS A 70 9.16 7.17 -2.39
C HIS A 70 10.16 6.04 -2.60
N GLU A 71 9.74 4.83 -2.97
CA GLU A 71 10.67 3.78 -3.35
C GLU A 71 11.51 4.17 -4.58
N TYR A 72 10.98 5.02 -5.47
CA TYR A 72 11.69 5.54 -6.64
C TYR A 72 12.65 6.69 -6.34
N ARG A 73 12.61 7.25 -5.12
CA ARG A 73 13.60 8.23 -4.67
C ARG A 73 14.90 7.54 -4.28
N ALA A 74 16.04 8.15 -4.60
CA ALA A 74 17.36 7.60 -4.36
C ALA A 74 17.60 6.23 -5.06
N ASN A 75 18.19 5.25 -4.38
CA ASN A 75 18.59 3.97 -4.99
C ASN A 75 17.47 2.93 -4.90
N ILE A 76 16.66 2.85 -5.94
CA ILE A 76 15.54 1.89 -6.03
C ILE A 76 16.02 0.42 -5.92
N ASN A 77 17.16 0.07 -6.50
CA ASN A 77 17.66 -1.32 -6.45
C ASN A 77 18.02 -1.73 -5.01
N ALA A 78 18.59 -0.80 -4.23
CA ALA A 78 18.87 -1.04 -2.83
C ALA A 78 17.58 -1.21 -2.01
N LYS A 79 16.54 -0.43 -2.30
CA LYS A 79 15.23 -0.53 -1.65
C LYS A 79 14.53 -1.85 -2.00
N HIS A 80 14.51 -2.24 -3.28
CA HIS A 80 13.96 -3.55 -3.69
C HIS A 80 14.66 -4.69 -2.95
N LYS A 81 16.01 -4.69 -2.94
CA LYS A 81 16.78 -5.72 -2.23
C LYS A 81 16.45 -5.77 -0.75
N TRP A 82 16.22 -4.62 -0.14
CA TRP A 82 15.84 -4.54 1.27
C TRP A 82 14.40 -5.03 1.49
N LEU A 83 13.43 -4.63 0.65
CA LEU A 83 12.04 -5.08 0.74
C LEU A 83 11.92 -6.60 0.66
N LEU A 84 12.73 -7.26 -0.16
CA LEU A 84 12.77 -8.73 -0.22
C LEU A 84 13.25 -9.39 1.09
N GLN A 85 13.90 -8.64 1.98
CA GLN A 85 14.33 -9.14 3.29
C GLN A 85 13.26 -9.04 4.37
N THR A 86 12.15 -8.36 4.11
CA THR A 86 11.05 -8.17 5.06
C THR A 86 10.15 -9.40 5.24
N GLY A 87 10.35 -10.44 4.43
CA GLY A 87 9.53 -11.66 4.42
C GLY A 87 8.22 -11.55 3.65
N GLY A 88 7.87 -10.36 3.14
CA GLY A 88 6.69 -10.16 2.30
C GLY A 88 6.96 -10.47 0.82
N THR A 89 5.90 -10.78 0.10
CA THR A 89 5.92 -10.94 -1.36
C THR A 89 5.81 -9.57 -2.03
N LEU A 90 6.86 -9.16 -2.73
CA LEU A 90 6.88 -7.90 -3.48
C LEU A 90 6.19 -8.08 -4.84
N LEU A 91 5.12 -7.33 -5.05
CA LEU A 91 4.36 -7.32 -6.30
C LEU A 91 4.67 -6.04 -7.09
N ILE A 92 5.26 -6.20 -8.27
CA ILE A 92 5.58 -5.11 -9.20
C ILE A 92 4.99 -5.50 -10.56
N ASP A 93 3.88 -4.92 -10.94
CA ASP A 93 3.12 -5.28 -12.15
C ASP A 93 2.97 -6.80 -12.29
N SER A 94 2.52 -7.43 -11.22
CA SER A 94 2.39 -8.87 -11.11
C SER A 94 1.13 -9.28 -10.36
N VAL A 95 0.75 -10.53 -10.53
CA VAL A 95 -0.44 -11.14 -9.93
C VAL A 95 -0.01 -12.24 -8.98
N ALA A 96 -0.63 -12.27 -7.81
CA ALA A 96 -0.58 -13.38 -6.87
C ALA A 96 -1.98 -13.96 -6.65
N MET A 97 -2.04 -15.18 -6.18
CA MET A 97 -3.25 -15.86 -5.73
C MET A 97 -2.97 -16.34 -4.31
N PRO A 98 -3.32 -15.54 -3.28
CA PRO A 98 -3.03 -15.88 -1.87
C PRO A 98 -3.63 -17.22 -1.43
N ASP A 99 -4.82 -17.48 -1.95
CA ASP A 99 -5.49 -18.79 -1.94
C ASP A 99 -6.23 -19.00 -3.27
N SER A 100 -7.05 -20.01 -3.40
CA SER A 100 -7.76 -20.32 -4.64
C SER A 100 -9.04 -19.50 -4.88
N THR A 101 -9.34 -18.48 -4.06
CA THR A 101 -10.64 -17.80 -4.06
C THR A 101 -10.62 -16.38 -4.65
N PHE A 102 -9.45 -15.76 -4.79
CA PHE A 102 -9.32 -14.41 -5.37
C PHE A 102 -7.92 -14.14 -5.91
N TYR A 103 -7.83 -13.13 -6.79
CA TYR A 103 -6.56 -12.59 -7.28
C TYR A 103 -6.14 -11.33 -6.55
N LEU A 104 -4.85 -11.20 -6.29
CA LEU A 104 -4.22 -10.01 -5.76
C LEU A 104 -3.25 -9.45 -6.82
N VAL A 105 -3.60 -8.30 -7.38
CA VAL A 105 -2.80 -7.63 -8.42
C VAL A 105 -2.01 -6.49 -7.77
N GLY A 106 -0.69 -6.60 -7.77
CA GLY A 106 0.18 -5.51 -7.33
C GLY A 106 0.68 -4.68 -8.52
N ARG A 107 0.37 -3.39 -8.49
CA ARG A 107 0.81 -2.44 -9.50
C ARG A 107 2.17 -1.84 -9.12
N ASP A 108 2.98 -1.57 -10.13
CA ASP A 108 4.12 -0.68 -9.97
C ASP A 108 3.64 0.77 -9.79
N ASP A 109 4.48 1.65 -9.24
CA ASP A 109 4.10 3.04 -9.05
C ASP A 109 4.05 3.82 -10.37
N LEU A 110 3.19 4.84 -10.43
CA LEU A 110 3.01 5.74 -11.59
C LEU A 110 4.27 6.54 -11.96
N VAL A 111 5.25 6.64 -11.07
CA VAL A 111 6.57 7.23 -11.36
C VAL A 111 7.30 6.40 -12.41
N ASN A 112 7.13 5.08 -12.42
CA ASN A 112 7.70 4.24 -13.45
C ASN A 112 6.90 4.35 -14.76
N LYS A 113 7.47 5.04 -15.75
CA LYS A 113 6.85 5.21 -17.08
C LYS A 113 6.76 3.90 -17.89
N LYS A 114 7.40 2.82 -17.41
CA LYS A 114 7.30 1.47 -17.99
C LYS A 114 6.28 0.58 -17.27
N ARG A 115 5.53 1.13 -16.29
CA ARG A 115 4.43 0.46 -15.61
C ARG A 115 3.48 -0.18 -16.63
N LYS A 116 3.14 -1.45 -16.43
CA LYS A 116 2.23 -2.16 -17.32
C LYS A 116 0.80 -1.62 -17.20
N PRO A 117 0.02 -1.56 -18.28
CA PRO A 117 -1.43 -1.33 -18.18
C PRO A 117 -2.09 -2.42 -17.34
N LEU A 118 -3.10 -2.06 -16.54
CA LEU A 118 -3.80 -3.04 -15.69
C LEU A 118 -4.41 -4.18 -16.51
N HIS A 119 -4.97 -3.86 -17.68
CA HIS A 119 -5.50 -4.86 -18.60
C HIS A 119 -4.51 -5.99 -18.93
N SER A 120 -3.22 -5.68 -19.08
CA SER A 120 -2.22 -6.71 -19.36
C SER A 120 -1.98 -7.69 -18.20
N LEU A 121 -2.36 -7.30 -16.97
CA LEU A 121 -2.26 -8.13 -15.78
C LEU A 121 -3.53 -8.93 -15.50
N THR A 122 -4.69 -8.44 -15.99
CA THR A 122 -6.00 -9.01 -15.65
C THR A 122 -6.66 -9.80 -16.79
N LYS A 123 -6.25 -9.60 -18.04
CA LYS A 123 -6.92 -10.16 -19.25
C LYS A 123 -7.01 -11.68 -19.28
N ASP A 124 -6.08 -12.38 -18.65
CA ASP A 124 -5.98 -13.85 -18.66
C ASP A 124 -6.43 -14.47 -17.31
N LEU A 125 -6.97 -13.65 -16.38
CA LEU A 125 -7.51 -14.13 -15.11
C LEU A 125 -8.90 -14.74 -15.30
N ASP A 126 -9.24 -15.66 -14.42
CA ASP A 126 -10.59 -16.22 -14.37
C ASP A 126 -11.58 -15.12 -13.98
N PRO A 127 -12.57 -14.79 -14.85
CA PRO A 127 -13.51 -13.71 -14.61
C PRO A 127 -14.52 -13.98 -13.49
N ASP A 128 -14.62 -15.24 -13.03
CA ASP A 128 -15.51 -15.65 -11.95
C ASP A 128 -14.86 -15.46 -10.57
N LEU A 129 -13.56 -15.16 -10.52
CA LEU A 129 -12.85 -14.90 -9.28
C LEU A 129 -12.65 -13.39 -9.04
N PRO A 130 -12.86 -12.93 -7.80
CA PRO A 130 -12.66 -11.53 -7.43
C PRO A 130 -11.20 -11.06 -7.63
N VAL A 131 -11.06 -9.78 -7.99
CA VAL A 131 -9.76 -9.13 -8.21
C VAL A 131 -9.57 -7.96 -7.24
N ILE A 132 -8.58 -8.09 -6.36
CA ILE A 132 -8.13 -7.01 -5.48
C ILE A 132 -6.89 -6.37 -6.10
N VAL A 133 -6.87 -5.06 -6.26
CA VAL A 133 -5.74 -4.32 -6.84
C VAL A 133 -5.08 -3.47 -5.75
N LEU A 134 -3.78 -3.65 -5.58
CA LEU A 134 -2.92 -2.79 -4.77
C LEU A 134 -2.23 -1.79 -5.69
N ASP A 135 -2.51 -0.52 -5.51
CA ASP A 135 -1.94 0.58 -6.32
C ASP A 135 -1.75 1.81 -5.42
N HIS A 136 -0.51 2.18 -5.16
CA HIS A 136 -0.20 3.19 -4.16
C HIS A 136 -0.93 4.52 -4.39
N GLN A 137 -0.86 5.07 -5.61
CA GLN A 137 -1.46 6.38 -5.91
C GLN A 137 -2.92 6.26 -6.36
N PRO A 138 -3.89 6.97 -5.74
CA PRO A 138 -5.32 6.86 -6.06
C PRO A 138 -5.70 7.69 -7.30
N LEU A 139 -5.08 7.39 -8.44
CA LEU A 139 -5.25 8.14 -9.70
C LEU A 139 -5.82 7.28 -10.84
N ALA A 140 -5.87 5.95 -10.69
CA ALA A 140 -6.21 5.03 -11.77
C ALA A 140 -7.61 4.37 -11.59
N PHE A 141 -8.56 5.01 -10.91
CA PHE A 141 -9.88 4.42 -10.62
C PHE A 141 -10.64 3.99 -11.89
N ASN A 142 -10.63 4.81 -12.94
CA ASN A 142 -11.28 4.45 -14.22
C ASN A 142 -10.66 3.20 -14.84
N GLU A 143 -9.33 3.03 -14.77
CA GLU A 143 -8.65 1.85 -15.29
C GLU A 143 -9.08 0.60 -14.51
N MET A 144 -9.25 0.68 -13.20
CA MET A 144 -9.72 -0.44 -12.38
C MET A 144 -11.17 -0.80 -12.67
N VAL A 145 -12.06 0.19 -12.81
CA VAL A 145 -13.46 -0.03 -13.20
C VAL A 145 -13.56 -0.70 -14.57
N MET A 146 -12.80 -0.22 -15.57
CA MET A 146 -12.79 -0.80 -16.93
C MET A 146 -12.27 -2.24 -16.95
N ASN A 147 -11.38 -2.59 -16.05
CA ASN A 147 -10.82 -3.94 -15.91
C ASN A 147 -11.55 -4.80 -14.88
N LYS A 148 -12.74 -4.36 -14.41
CA LYS A 148 -13.61 -5.10 -13.49
C LYS A 148 -12.91 -5.53 -12.20
N ALA A 149 -12.02 -4.69 -11.65
CA ALA A 149 -11.49 -4.92 -10.32
C ALA A 149 -12.62 -4.76 -9.28
N ASP A 150 -12.67 -5.63 -8.28
CA ASP A 150 -13.69 -5.58 -7.23
C ASP A 150 -13.30 -4.58 -6.13
N LEU A 151 -12.01 -4.54 -5.79
CA LEU A 151 -11.48 -3.68 -4.74
C LEU A 151 -10.12 -3.07 -5.14
N GLY A 152 -9.99 -1.74 -5.02
CA GLY A 152 -8.73 -1.02 -5.11
C GLY A 152 -8.28 -0.52 -3.74
N LEU A 153 -7.00 -0.76 -3.38
CA LEU A 153 -6.40 -0.32 -2.13
C LEU A 153 -5.26 0.65 -2.41
N HIS A 154 -5.31 1.83 -1.76
CA HIS A 154 -4.43 2.96 -2.03
C HIS A 154 -3.91 3.63 -0.76
N GLY A 155 -2.85 4.43 -0.90
CA GLY A 155 -2.30 5.34 0.10
C GLY A 155 -1.99 6.71 -0.47
N HIS A 156 -0.75 7.18 -0.32
CA HIS A 156 -0.13 8.33 -0.96
C HIS A 156 -0.56 9.71 -0.45
N THR A 157 -1.84 9.95 -0.25
CA THR A 157 -2.36 11.30 -0.02
C THR A 157 -2.15 11.83 1.38
N HIS A 158 -1.92 10.92 2.35
CA HIS A 158 -1.91 11.22 3.78
C HIS A 158 -3.15 11.99 4.28
N ASN A 159 -4.24 11.98 3.49
CA ASN A 159 -5.36 12.90 3.70
C ASN A 159 -4.88 14.35 3.88
N GLY A 160 -3.81 14.74 3.15
CA GLY A 160 -3.19 16.05 3.23
C GLY A 160 -2.30 16.30 4.45
N GLN A 161 -2.23 15.39 5.43
CA GLN A 161 -1.41 15.42 6.65
C GLN A 161 -1.58 16.68 7.54
N PHE A 162 -1.64 17.89 6.96
CA PHE A 162 -1.73 19.15 7.68
C PHE A 162 -2.92 19.99 7.21
N TRP A 163 -3.68 20.54 8.14
CA TRP A 163 -4.66 21.55 7.83
C TRP A 163 -3.97 22.81 7.21
N PRO A 164 -4.48 23.41 6.10
CA PRO A 164 -5.74 23.08 5.41
C PRO A 164 -5.61 22.13 4.20
N TYR A 165 -4.49 21.40 4.04
CA TYR A 165 -4.23 20.54 2.88
C TYR A 165 -5.32 19.49 2.59
N PRO A 166 -6.07 18.93 3.57
CA PRO A 166 -7.18 18.03 3.25
C PRO A 166 -8.22 18.63 2.31
N LEU A 167 -8.40 19.96 2.33
CA LEU A 167 -9.29 20.65 1.39
C LEU A 167 -8.70 20.69 -0.02
N ILE A 168 -7.39 20.86 -0.13
CA ILE A 168 -6.67 20.88 -1.42
C ILE A 168 -6.68 19.47 -2.03
N MET A 169 -6.48 18.43 -1.22
CA MET A 169 -6.53 17.05 -1.69
C MET A 169 -7.87 16.69 -2.34
N LYS A 170 -8.99 17.21 -1.82
CA LYS A 170 -10.33 17.02 -2.41
C LYS A 170 -10.51 17.71 -3.77
N LEU A 171 -9.66 18.67 -4.12
CA LEU A 171 -9.67 19.32 -5.43
C LEU A 171 -8.79 18.57 -6.45
N ILE A 172 -7.80 17.84 -5.98
CA ILE A 172 -6.81 17.15 -6.82
C ILE A 172 -7.22 15.69 -7.08
N PHE A 173 -7.71 15.01 -6.04
CA PHE A 173 -8.04 13.57 -6.10
C PHE A 173 -9.55 13.37 -6.11
N GLU A 174 -10.02 12.44 -6.90
CA GLU A 174 -11.42 12.01 -6.94
C GLU A 174 -11.88 11.45 -5.58
N CYS A 175 -11.01 10.66 -4.94
CA CYS A 175 -11.14 10.24 -3.55
C CYS A 175 -9.77 10.36 -2.88
N PRO A 176 -9.55 11.38 -2.04
CA PRO A 176 -8.28 11.55 -1.35
C PRO A 176 -8.14 10.68 -0.09
N TYR A 177 -9.25 10.17 0.48
CA TYR A 177 -9.24 9.43 1.74
C TYR A 177 -10.55 8.68 1.96
N GLY A 178 -10.45 7.50 2.56
CA GLY A 178 -11.57 6.70 3.01
C GLY A 178 -12.16 5.80 1.92
N TYR A 179 -13.38 5.34 2.19
CA TYR A 179 -14.12 4.46 1.28
C TYR A 179 -14.74 5.26 0.12
N TYR A 180 -14.67 4.67 -1.06
CA TYR A 180 -15.29 5.21 -2.27
C TYR A 180 -15.79 4.06 -3.16
N LYS A 181 -16.88 4.27 -3.89
CA LYS A 181 -17.40 3.31 -4.87
C LYS A 181 -17.61 3.99 -6.21
N LYS A 182 -17.14 3.34 -7.28
CA LYS A 182 -17.33 3.80 -8.67
C LYS A 182 -17.71 2.61 -9.55
N GLY A 183 -18.91 2.67 -10.12
CA GLY A 183 -19.51 1.49 -10.76
C GLY A 183 -19.65 0.36 -9.74
N ASP A 184 -19.16 -0.82 -10.09
CA ASP A 184 -19.16 -1.98 -9.20
C ASP A 184 -17.88 -2.09 -8.36
N THR A 185 -16.82 -1.35 -8.72
CA THR A 185 -15.54 -1.35 -8.02
C THR A 185 -15.60 -0.54 -6.73
N GLN A 186 -15.10 -1.13 -5.65
CA GLN A 186 -14.93 -0.48 -4.36
C GLN A 186 -13.48 -0.01 -4.19
N PHE A 187 -13.26 1.07 -3.45
CA PHE A 187 -11.94 1.62 -3.20
C PHE A 187 -11.78 2.01 -1.75
N TYR A 188 -10.56 1.87 -1.24
CA TYR A 188 -10.18 2.48 0.02
C TYR A 188 -8.84 3.20 -0.15
N VAL A 189 -8.81 4.47 0.22
CA VAL A 189 -7.61 5.30 0.23
C VAL A 189 -7.22 5.56 1.67
N SER A 190 -6.09 5.03 2.09
CA SER A 190 -5.58 5.20 3.45
C SER A 190 -4.93 6.57 3.64
N SER A 191 -5.07 7.13 4.85
CA SER A 191 -4.30 8.30 5.27
C SER A 191 -2.85 7.97 5.63
N GLY A 192 -2.47 6.69 5.63
CA GLY A 192 -1.14 6.24 6.02
C GLY A 192 -0.96 6.06 7.53
N ILE A 193 -0.12 5.10 7.90
CA ILE A 193 0.22 4.85 9.31
C ILE A 193 1.38 5.73 9.79
N GLY A 194 2.33 6.05 8.90
CA GLY A 194 3.44 6.97 9.14
C GLY A 194 3.12 8.42 8.81
N CYS A 195 4.17 9.21 8.65
CA CYS A 195 4.08 10.62 8.26
C CYS A 195 5.12 10.94 7.18
N ALA A 196 4.72 11.69 6.16
CA ALA A 196 5.66 12.22 5.17
C ALA A 196 6.39 13.45 5.73
N GLY A 197 7.71 13.39 5.87
CA GLY A 197 8.54 14.48 6.39
C GLY A 197 8.34 14.70 7.89
N PRO A 198 7.68 15.80 8.35
CA PRO A 198 7.50 16.06 9.77
C PRO A 198 6.69 14.97 10.51
N PRO A 199 7.12 14.52 11.72
CA PRO A 199 6.53 13.37 12.41
C PRO A 199 5.25 13.72 13.17
N TYR A 200 4.39 14.55 12.61
CA TYR A 200 3.13 14.94 13.21
C TYR A 200 2.06 15.22 12.15
N ARG A 201 0.82 15.23 12.58
CA ARG A 201 -0.36 15.55 11.75
C ARG A 201 -1.18 16.65 12.41
N VAL A 202 -1.87 17.45 11.60
CA VAL A 202 -2.77 18.52 12.07
C VAL A 202 -4.10 18.39 11.32
N GLY A 203 -5.16 18.02 12.05
CA GLY A 203 -6.50 17.85 11.47
C GLY A 203 -6.68 16.54 10.67
N THR A 204 -5.72 15.63 10.72
CA THR A 204 -5.79 14.27 10.16
C THR A 204 -5.25 13.27 11.17
N VAL A 205 -5.46 11.97 10.92
CA VAL A 205 -5.02 10.89 11.81
C VAL A 205 -4.19 9.87 11.04
N SER A 206 -3.27 9.20 11.74
CA SER A 206 -2.63 7.97 11.24
C SER A 206 -3.58 6.81 11.41
N GLU A 207 -3.54 5.83 10.51
CA GLU A 207 -4.41 4.67 10.60
C GLU A 207 -3.73 3.37 10.17
N LEU A 208 -4.13 2.30 10.83
CA LEU A 208 -4.03 0.92 10.37
C LEU A 208 -5.44 0.49 9.96
N VAL A 209 -5.61 0.04 8.72
CA VAL A 209 -6.92 -0.28 8.16
C VAL A 209 -7.19 -1.76 8.25
N VAL A 210 -8.32 -2.14 8.85
CA VAL A 210 -8.83 -3.52 8.85
C VAL A 210 -10.03 -3.59 7.92
N LEU A 211 -9.95 -4.45 6.91
CA LEU A 211 -11.01 -4.68 5.93
C LEU A 211 -11.60 -6.07 6.15
N HIS A 212 -12.90 -6.15 6.36
CA HIS A 212 -13.63 -7.40 6.35
C HIS A 212 -14.22 -7.58 4.95
N ILE A 213 -13.64 -8.53 4.18
CA ILE A 213 -14.01 -8.78 2.79
C ILE A 213 -14.82 -10.07 2.73
N THR A 214 -16.00 -10.00 2.11
CA THR A 214 -16.85 -11.17 1.84
C THR A 214 -17.01 -11.31 0.34
N PHE A 215 -16.53 -12.39 -0.20
CA PHE A 215 -16.76 -12.77 -1.60
C PHE A 215 -18.15 -13.39 -1.76
N ARG A 216 -18.87 -13.01 -2.83
CA ARG A 216 -20.24 -13.49 -3.11
C ARG A 216 -20.34 -14.03 -4.50
#